data_2aaef0e6cebd963aefedf56d04126213
#
_entry.id   2aaef0e6cebd963aefedf56d04126213
#
_cell.length_a   1.000
_cell.length_b   1.000
_cell.length_c   1.000
_cell.angle_alpha   90.00
_cell.angle_beta   90.00
_cell.angle_gamma   90.00
#
_symmetry.space_group_name_H-M   'P 1'
#
loop_
_entity.id
_entity.type
_entity.pdbx_description
1 polymer ?
#
loop_
_entity_poly.entity_id
_entity_poly.type
_entity_poly.pdbx_seq_one_letter_code
_entity_poly.pdbx_strand_id
1 'polypeptide(L)'
;AIRVEALVRMMLPFAPVDIDIVARRLCRSRRTLQRRLEAESTSFAAIFDQVRAGLARSYLSESNLLVGEVAEILQFSETSALTRAVRRWYGVSPRSIRR
;
A
#
# COMPACT_ATOMS: atom_id res chain seq x y z
N ALA A 1 -12.18 -6.28 -6.52
CA ALA A 1 -10.92 -5.61 -6.10
C ALA A 1 -11.14 -4.24 -5.49
N ILE A 2 -12.17 -3.52 -5.90
CA ILE A 2 -12.45 -2.17 -5.39
C ILE A 2 -12.62 -2.15 -3.87
N ARG A 3 -13.34 -3.13 -3.31
CA ARG A 3 -13.58 -3.19 -1.86
C ARG A 3 -12.29 -3.51 -1.10
N VAL A 4 -11.46 -4.39 -1.63
CA VAL A 4 -10.18 -4.73 -1.02
C VAL A 4 -9.26 -3.52 -1.04
N GLU A 5 -9.16 -2.84 -2.17
CA GLU A 5 -8.36 -1.63 -2.31
C GLU A 5 -8.80 -0.55 -1.32
N ALA A 6 -10.10 -0.31 -1.23
CA ALA A 6 -10.65 0.69 -0.31
C ALA A 6 -10.33 0.37 1.15
N LEU A 7 -10.44 -0.90 1.54
CA LEU A 7 -10.10 -1.33 2.90
C LEU A 7 -8.61 -1.15 3.20
N VAL A 8 -7.76 -1.57 2.28
CA VAL A 8 -6.31 -1.42 2.46
C VAL A 8 -5.95 0.05 2.61
N ARG A 9 -6.50 0.90 1.76
CA ARG A 9 -6.24 2.34 1.79
C ARG A 9 -6.67 2.96 3.11
N MET A 10 -7.83 2.57 3.61
CA MET A 10 -8.37 3.09 4.86
C MET A 10 -7.57 2.62 6.07
N MET A 11 -7.16 1.36 6.07
CA MET A 11 -6.51 0.75 7.24
C MET A 11 -5.01 1.01 7.33
N LEU A 12 -4.34 1.06 6.19
CA LEU A 12 -2.87 1.06 6.14
C LEU A 12 -2.20 2.11 7.03
N PRO A 13 -2.66 3.37 7.08
CA PRO A 13 -2.01 4.37 7.92
C PRO A 13 -2.19 4.14 9.43
N PHE A 14 -3.14 3.31 9.84
CA PHE A 14 -3.54 3.23 11.25
C PHE A 14 -3.36 1.86 11.88
N ALA A 15 -3.23 0.80 11.11
CA ALA A 15 -3.20 -0.56 11.63
C ALA A 15 -2.42 -1.50 10.71
N PRO A 16 -1.89 -2.60 11.26
CA PRO A 16 -1.29 -3.64 10.42
C PRO A 16 -2.32 -4.17 9.42
N VAL A 17 -1.88 -4.41 8.20
CA VAL A 17 -2.75 -4.91 7.13
C VAL A 17 -2.12 -6.13 6.48
N ASP A 18 -2.87 -7.23 6.45
CA ASP A 18 -2.53 -8.41 5.68
C ASP A 18 -3.81 -9.02 5.10
N ILE A 19 -3.65 -10.03 4.27
CA ILE A 19 -4.80 -10.64 3.58
C ILE A 19 -5.81 -11.26 4.57
N ASP A 20 -5.33 -11.81 5.68
CA ASP A 20 -6.22 -12.44 6.66
C ASP A 20 -7.10 -11.40 7.36
N ILE A 21 -6.52 -10.26 7.71
CA ILE A 21 -7.26 -9.16 8.33
C ILE A 21 -8.33 -8.64 7.37
N VAL A 22 -7.97 -8.42 6.11
CA VAL A 22 -8.91 -7.93 5.10
C VAL A 22 -10.01 -8.95 4.83
N ALA A 23 -9.66 -10.23 4.73
CA ALA A 23 -10.63 -11.30 4.52
C ALA A 23 -11.67 -11.33 5.65
N ARG A 24 -11.23 -11.22 6.91
CA ARG A 24 -12.13 -11.18 8.05
C ARG A 24 -13.09 -9.99 7.99
N ARG A 25 -12.57 -8.83 7.62
CA ARG A 25 -13.40 -7.63 7.47
C ARG A 25 -14.48 -7.81 6.42
N LEU A 26 -14.20 -8.59 5.38
CA LEU A 26 -15.16 -8.86 4.32
C LEU A 26 -16.00 -10.12 4.58
N CYS A 27 -15.86 -10.70 5.76
CA CYS A 27 -16.57 -11.93 6.14
C CYS A 27 -16.30 -13.08 5.17
N ARG A 28 -15.06 -13.21 4.73
CA ARG A 28 -14.63 -14.25 3.80
C ARG A 28 -13.41 -14.97 4.33
N SER A 29 -13.20 -16.21 3.87
CA SER A 29 -11.96 -16.91 4.14
C SER A 29 -10.84 -16.34 3.25
N ARG A 30 -9.60 -16.52 3.69
CA ARG A 30 -8.43 -16.14 2.91
C ARG A 30 -8.48 -16.78 1.53
N ARG A 31 -8.80 -18.07 1.47
CA ARG A 31 -8.85 -18.82 0.21
C ARG A 31 -9.88 -18.25 -0.75
N THR A 32 -11.08 -17.94 -0.24
CA THR A 32 -12.13 -17.34 -1.06
C THR A 32 -11.70 -16.00 -1.61
N LEU A 33 -11.08 -15.17 -0.77
CA LEU A 33 -10.61 -13.87 -1.21
C LEU A 33 -9.53 -14.01 -2.30
N GLN A 34 -8.56 -14.91 -2.09
CA GLN A 34 -7.51 -15.14 -3.09
C GLN A 34 -8.11 -15.58 -4.43
N ARG A 35 -9.08 -16.49 -4.41
CA ARG A 35 -9.71 -16.97 -5.63
C ARG A 35 -10.45 -15.86 -6.37
N ARG A 36 -11.13 -15.00 -5.64
CA ARG A 36 -11.85 -13.87 -6.25
C ARG A 36 -10.88 -12.89 -6.89
N LEU A 37 -9.77 -12.59 -6.22
CA LEU A 37 -8.76 -11.69 -6.78
C LEU A 37 -8.12 -12.29 -8.03
N GLU A 38 -7.82 -13.58 -8.01
CA GLU A 38 -7.29 -14.27 -9.18
C GLU A 38 -8.26 -14.20 -10.37
N ALA A 39 -9.55 -14.34 -10.11
CA ALA A 39 -10.58 -14.22 -11.15
C ALA A 39 -10.61 -12.82 -11.77
N GLU A 40 -10.16 -11.81 -11.03
CA GLU A 40 -10.05 -10.44 -11.53
C GLU A 40 -8.64 -10.12 -12.05
N SER A 41 -7.81 -11.14 -12.22
CA SER A 41 -6.44 -11.02 -12.71
C SER A 41 -5.54 -10.17 -11.83
N THR A 42 -5.75 -10.24 -10.52
CA THR A 42 -4.93 -9.51 -9.56
C THR A 42 -4.63 -10.37 -8.33
N SER A 43 -3.96 -9.78 -7.34
CA SER A 43 -3.65 -10.45 -6.10
C SER A 43 -3.66 -9.41 -4.98
N PHE A 44 -3.71 -9.89 -3.72
CA PHE A 44 -3.62 -8.98 -2.58
C PHE A 44 -2.30 -8.21 -2.60
N ALA A 45 -1.19 -8.89 -2.92
CA ALA A 45 0.11 -8.24 -2.99
C ALA A 45 0.13 -7.11 -4.03
N ALA A 46 -0.47 -7.34 -5.19
CA ALA A 46 -0.55 -6.30 -6.23
C ALA A 46 -1.37 -5.11 -5.79
N ILE A 47 -2.51 -5.35 -5.14
CA ILE A 47 -3.37 -4.29 -4.63
C ILE A 47 -2.66 -3.50 -3.53
N PHE A 48 -2.02 -4.20 -2.60
CA PHE A 48 -1.28 -3.58 -1.51
C PHE A 48 -0.17 -2.66 -2.06
N ASP A 49 0.55 -3.14 -3.06
CA ASP A 49 1.61 -2.37 -3.71
C ASP A 49 1.06 -1.10 -4.37
N GLN A 50 -0.05 -1.22 -5.09
CA GLN A 50 -0.70 -0.08 -5.74
C GLN A 50 -1.19 0.97 -4.75
N VAL A 51 -1.78 0.53 -3.64
CA VAL A 51 -2.26 1.43 -2.59
C VAL A 51 -1.09 2.18 -1.97
N ARG A 52 -0.02 1.46 -1.65
CA ARG A 52 1.20 2.08 -1.12
C ARG A 52 1.79 3.09 -2.09
N ALA A 53 1.81 2.77 -3.37
CA ALA A 53 2.33 3.69 -4.40
C ALA A 53 1.54 5.00 -4.43
N GLY A 54 0.22 4.92 -4.44
CA GLY A 54 -0.64 6.10 -4.45
C GLY A 54 -0.51 6.93 -3.18
N LEU A 55 -0.52 6.28 -2.02
CA LEU A 55 -0.37 6.98 -0.74
C LEU A 55 1.01 7.61 -0.59
N ALA A 56 2.06 6.91 -1.03
CA ALA A 56 3.41 7.46 -0.99
C ALA A 56 3.50 8.75 -1.79
N ARG A 57 2.95 8.74 -2.99
CA ARG A 57 2.95 9.93 -3.84
C ARG A 57 2.20 11.08 -3.17
N SER A 58 1.02 10.82 -2.62
CA SER A 58 0.25 11.85 -1.93
C SER A 58 1.00 12.42 -0.73
N TYR A 59 1.52 11.57 0.14
CA TYR A 59 2.25 12.04 1.32
C TYR A 59 3.51 12.82 0.94
N LEU A 60 4.24 12.37 -0.07
CA LEU A 60 5.47 13.03 -0.48
C LEU A 60 5.22 14.37 -1.18
N SER A 61 4.15 14.49 -1.94
CA SER A 61 3.87 15.72 -2.70
C SER A 61 2.97 16.71 -1.96
N GLU A 62 2.12 16.23 -1.05
CA GLU A 62 1.08 17.04 -0.45
C GLU A 62 1.24 17.27 1.06
N SER A 63 2.28 16.69 1.67
CA SER A 63 2.50 16.87 3.11
C SER A 63 3.95 17.26 3.40
N ASN A 64 4.19 17.67 4.64
CA ASN A 64 5.54 18.01 5.11
C ASN A 64 6.18 16.87 5.90
N LEU A 65 5.61 15.66 5.84
CA LEU A 65 6.16 14.51 6.54
C LEU A 65 7.55 14.17 6.01
N LEU A 66 8.44 13.78 6.92
CA LEU A 66 9.76 13.31 6.54
C LEU A 66 9.63 11.97 5.78
N VAL A 67 10.57 11.70 4.89
CA VAL A 67 10.56 10.45 4.13
C VAL A 67 10.50 9.23 5.06
N GLY A 68 11.24 9.27 6.17
CA GLY A 68 11.22 8.21 7.17
C GLY A 68 9.85 8.05 7.83
N GLU A 69 9.15 9.16 8.06
CA GLU A 69 7.80 9.12 8.62
C GLU A 69 6.81 8.50 7.63
N VAL A 70 6.93 8.82 6.35
CA VAL A 70 6.11 8.22 5.30
C VAL A 70 6.35 6.71 5.22
N ALA A 71 7.63 6.29 5.30
CA ALA A 71 7.97 4.87 5.31
C ALA A 71 7.30 4.15 6.47
N GLU A 72 7.31 4.76 7.65
CA GLU A 72 6.68 4.17 8.84
C GLU A 72 5.17 4.04 8.68
N ILE A 73 4.51 5.10 8.22
CA ILE A 73 3.06 5.10 7.98
C ILE A 73 2.67 4.00 7.00
N LEU A 74 3.46 3.81 5.95
CA LEU A 74 3.17 2.82 4.92
C LEU A 74 3.68 1.42 5.26
N GLN A 75 4.16 1.24 6.48
CA GLN A 75 4.56 -0.07 7.01
C GLN A 75 5.76 -0.69 6.27
N PHE A 76 6.70 0.16 5.85
CA PHE A 76 8.01 -0.30 5.40
C PHE A 76 8.89 -0.54 6.61
N SER A 77 9.73 -1.55 6.55
CA SER A 77 10.64 -1.88 7.66
C SER A 77 11.72 -0.81 7.87
N GLU A 78 12.06 -0.07 6.82
CA GLU A 78 13.08 0.98 6.89
C GLU A 78 12.88 1.99 5.75
N THR A 79 13.48 3.17 5.91
CA THR A 79 13.35 4.25 4.93
C THR A 79 13.90 3.85 3.56
N SER A 80 15.00 3.10 3.53
CA SER A 80 15.59 2.66 2.26
C SER A 80 14.65 1.77 1.45
N ALA A 81 13.80 0.99 2.12
CA ALA A 81 12.81 0.17 1.44
C ALA A 81 11.79 1.03 0.70
N LEU A 82 11.32 2.10 1.33
CA LEU A 82 10.43 3.06 0.67
C LEU A 82 11.12 3.71 -0.53
N THR A 83 12.37 4.13 -0.36
CA THR A 83 13.13 4.78 -1.44
C THR A 83 13.22 3.87 -2.66
N ARG A 84 13.53 2.59 -2.45
CA ARG A 84 13.59 1.62 -3.55
C ARG A 84 12.23 1.43 -4.21
N ALA A 85 11.16 1.38 -3.41
CA ALA A 85 9.81 1.24 -3.94
C ALA A 85 9.40 2.45 -4.77
N VAL A 86 9.68 3.66 -4.30
CA VAL A 86 9.35 4.88 -5.04
C VAL A 86 10.08 4.91 -6.39
N ARG A 87 11.36 4.52 -6.41
CA ARG A 87 12.11 4.45 -7.66
C ARG A 87 11.51 3.42 -8.62
N ARG A 88 11.04 2.29 -8.09
CA ARG A 88 10.40 1.25 -8.89
C ARG A 88 9.05 1.72 -9.45
N TRP A 89 8.25 2.41 -8.63
CA TRP A 89 6.93 2.86 -9.05
C TRP A 89 6.98 4.07 -10.01
N TYR A 90 7.83 5.03 -9.73
CA TYR A 90 7.80 6.34 -10.41
C TYR A 90 9.09 6.71 -11.12
N GLY A 91 10.13 5.91 -11.00
CA GLY A 91 11.40 6.16 -11.69
C GLY A 91 12.22 7.30 -11.11
N VAL A 92 11.81 7.87 -9.98
CA VAL A 92 12.49 9.00 -9.34
C VAL A 92 12.62 8.75 -7.84
N SER A 93 13.43 9.58 -7.18
CA SER A 93 13.61 9.48 -5.73
C SER A 93 12.44 10.16 -5.00
N PRO A 94 12.20 9.81 -3.71
CA PRO A 94 11.20 10.51 -2.90
C PRO A 94 11.42 12.02 -2.87
N ARG A 95 12.67 12.46 -2.83
CA ARG A 95 13.00 13.88 -2.83
C ARG A 95 12.54 14.56 -4.11
N SER A 96 12.64 13.88 -5.25
CA SER A 96 12.19 14.42 -6.54
C SER A 96 10.67 14.58 -6.59
N ILE A 97 9.93 13.66 -6.00
CA ILE A 97 8.47 13.77 -5.93
C ILE A 97 8.08 14.97 -5.08
N ARG A 98 8.82 15.24 -4.00
CA ARG A 98 8.51 16.33 -3.07
C ARG A 98 8.67 17.71 -3.69
N ARG A 99 9.47 17.82 -4.70
CA ARG A 99 9.60 19.06 -5.43
C ARG A 99 8.35 19.35 -6.31
#